data_9ac9f5d589d6ccf71eda5b504da8be4e
#
_entry.id   9ac9f5d589d6ccf71eda5b504da8be4e
#
_cell.length_a   1.000
_cell.length_b   1.000
_cell.length_c   1.000
_cell.angle_alpha   90.00
_cell.angle_beta   90.00
_cell.angle_gamma   90.00
#
_symmetry.space_group_name_H-M   'P 1'
#
loop_
_entity.id
_entity.type
_entity.pdbx_description
1 polymer ?
#
loop_
_entity_poly.entity_id
_entity_poly.type
_entity_poly.pdbx_seq_one_letter_code
_entity_poly.pdbx_strand_id
1 'polypeptide(L)'
;DKKLLDDQSKLIIKDFILDFEKLSTLNRDTLEPLIKSLIEKHQTNFKGVGQPLRIGLVGSRFGPGLYDVILSLNKTEVIKRLSRI
;
A
#
# COMPACT_ATOMS: atom_id res chain seq x y z
N ASP A 1 -5.21 -8.85 -12.12
CA ASP A 1 -4.06 -9.08 -11.26
C ASP A 1 -4.41 -9.38 -9.80
N LYS A 2 -5.69 -9.42 -9.48
CA LYS A 2 -6.11 -9.84 -8.14
C LYS A 2 -5.65 -11.27 -7.82
N LYS A 3 -5.39 -12.07 -8.84
CA LYS A 3 -4.87 -13.43 -8.68
C LYS A 3 -3.47 -13.46 -8.06
N LEU A 4 -2.76 -12.34 -8.07
CA LEU A 4 -1.43 -12.22 -7.49
C LEU A 4 -1.47 -11.90 -6.00
N LEU A 5 -2.67 -11.68 -5.44
CA LEU A 5 -2.84 -11.34 -4.03
C LEU A 5 -3.12 -12.59 -3.23
N ASP A 6 -2.10 -13.06 -2.50
CA ASP A 6 -2.25 -14.17 -1.58
C ASP A 6 -2.74 -13.66 -0.21
N ASP A 7 -2.87 -14.56 0.75
CA ASP A 7 -3.37 -14.21 2.09
C ASP A 7 -2.44 -13.22 2.78
N GLN A 8 -1.12 -13.39 2.64
CA GLN A 8 -0.16 -12.48 3.23
C GLN A 8 -0.29 -11.08 2.63
N SER A 9 -0.47 -11.00 1.31
CA SER A 9 -0.65 -9.72 0.62
C SER A 9 -1.90 -9.00 1.11
N LYS A 10 -2.98 -9.73 1.33
CA LYS A 10 -4.22 -9.15 1.85
C LYS A 10 -4.05 -8.62 3.27
N LEU A 11 -3.28 -9.34 4.11
CA LEU A 11 -2.98 -8.88 5.46
C LEU A 11 -2.13 -7.61 5.44
N ILE A 12 -1.16 -7.54 4.54
CA ILE A 12 -0.32 -6.36 4.38
C ILE A 12 -1.17 -5.15 3.99
N ILE A 13 -2.08 -5.33 3.04
CA ILE A 13 -2.98 -4.26 2.60
C ILE A 13 -3.86 -3.79 3.77
N LYS A 14 -4.40 -4.71 4.54
CA LYS A 14 -5.25 -4.39 5.68
C LYS A 14 -4.48 -3.59 6.74
N ASP A 15 -3.27 -4.02 7.06
CA ASP A 15 -2.42 -3.31 8.02
C ASP A 15 -2.04 -1.93 7.48
N PHE A 16 -1.76 -1.83 6.19
CA PHE A 16 -1.48 -0.55 5.55
C PHE A 16 -2.63 0.43 5.73
N ILE A 17 -3.86 -0.02 5.49
CA ILE A 17 -5.04 0.83 5.64
C ILE A 17 -5.15 1.34 7.07
N LEU A 18 -4.97 0.47 8.06
CA LEU A 18 -5.07 0.85 9.46
C LEU A 18 -4.05 1.92 9.84
N ASP A 19 -2.81 1.76 9.39
CA ASP A 19 -1.76 2.74 9.70
C ASP A 19 -1.92 4.01 8.88
N PHE A 20 -2.34 3.87 7.63
CA PHE A 20 -2.54 4.99 6.72
C PHE A 20 -3.64 5.93 7.20
N GLU A 21 -4.72 5.38 7.77
CA GLU A 21 -5.82 6.18 8.30
C GLU A 21 -5.37 7.08 9.44
N LYS A 22 -4.34 6.69 10.16
CA LYS A 22 -3.82 7.45 11.30
C LYS A 22 -2.92 8.62 10.89
N LEU A 23 -2.52 8.69 9.61
CA LEU A 23 -1.66 9.76 9.14
C LEU A 23 -2.43 11.08 9.11
N SER A 24 -1.90 12.10 9.77
CA SER A 24 -2.48 13.45 9.74
C SER A 24 -2.03 14.22 8.52
N THR A 25 -0.87 13.89 7.97
CA THR A 25 -0.32 14.52 6.77
C THR A 25 0.12 13.44 5.81
N LEU A 26 -0.21 13.60 4.53
CA LEU A 26 0.15 12.64 3.49
C LEU A 26 1.26 13.22 2.62
N ASN A 27 2.47 12.71 2.81
CA ASN A 27 3.62 13.04 1.98
C ASN A 27 4.61 11.86 2.02
N ARG A 28 5.70 11.98 1.26
CA ARG A 28 6.70 10.91 1.20
C ARG A 28 7.34 10.64 2.55
N ASP A 29 7.57 11.68 3.34
CA ASP A 29 8.20 11.54 4.65
C ASP A 29 7.34 10.75 5.64
N THR A 30 6.01 10.82 5.50
CA THR A 30 5.09 10.03 6.33
C THR A 30 4.91 8.61 5.79
N LEU A 31 5.01 8.44 4.47
CA LEU A 31 4.84 7.13 3.84
C LEU A 31 6.03 6.21 4.02
N GLU A 32 7.25 6.73 3.94
CA GLU A 32 8.45 5.90 4.05
C GLU A 32 8.52 5.10 5.36
N PRO A 33 8.33 5.73 6.54
CA PRO A 33 8.34 4.97 7.79
C PRO A 33 7.20 3.95 7.87
N LEU A 34 6.04 4.29 7.33
CA LEU A 34 4.89 3.39 7.33
C LEU A 34 5.19 2.12 6.52
N ILE A 35 5.70 2.30 5.31
CA ILE A 35 6.05 1.16 4.44
C ILE A 35 7.17 0.34 5.07
N LYS A 36 8.18 1.00 5.63
CA LYS A 36 9.29 0.32 6.29
C LYS A 36 8.80 -0.51 7.47
N SER A 37 7.88 0.01 8.24
CA SER A 37 7.28 -0.71 9.36
C SER A 37 6.56 -1.97 8.89
N LEU A 38 5.83 -1.90 7.79
CA LEU A 38 5.15 -3.06 7.21
C LEU A 38 6.14 -4.11 6.72
N ILE A 39 7.24 -3.67 6.12
CA ILE A 39 8.30 -4.58 5.66
C ILE A 39 8.84 -5.39 6.84
N GLU A 40 9.14 -4.73 7.95
CA GLU A 40 9.66 -5.37 9.14
C GLU A 40 8.61 -6.27 9.81
N LYS A 41 7.39 -5.79 9.92
CA LYS A 41 6.30 -6.53 10.56
C LYS A 41 5.98 -7.84 9.86
N HIS A 42 5.99 -7.82 8.53
CA HIS A 42 5.67 -9.01 7.73
C HIS A 42 6.90 -9.76 7.26
N GLN A 43 8.09 -9.36 7.72
CA GLN A 43 9.37 -10.02 7.39
C GLN A 43 9.55 -10.19 5.88
N THR A 44 9.30 -9.10 5.14
CA THR A 44 9.39 -9.10 3.69
C THR A 44 10.32 -7.96 3.23
N ASN A 45 10.16 -7.50 2.00
CA ASN A 45 10.94 -6.39 1.45
C ASN A 45 10.00 -5.36 0.82
N PHE A 46 10.58 -4.28 0.29
CA PHE A 46 9.78 -3.22 -0.33
C PHE A 46 8.87 -3.76 -1.43
N LYS A 47 9.39 -4.66 -2.25
CA LYS A 47 8.63 -5.25 -3.35
C LYS A 47 7.45 -6.08 -2.81
N GLY A 48 7.67 -6.82 -1.74
CA GLY A 48 6.62 -7.63 -1.12
C GLY A 48 5.47 -6.83 -0.54
N VAL A 49 5.73 -5.58 -0.13
CA VAL A 49 4.69 -4.66 0.33
C VAL A 49 4.13 -3.86 -0.83
N GLY A 50 5.01 -3.35 -1.70
CA GLY A 50 4.62 -2.43 -2.76
C GLY A 50 3.78 -3.05 -3.86
N GLN A 51 4.07 -4.28 -4.27
CA GLN A 51 3.30 -4.92 -5.34
C GLN A 51 1.83 -5.12 -4.98
N PRO A 52 1.49 -5.68 -3.81
CA PRO A 52 0.08 -5.80 -3.43
C PRO A 52 -0.63 -4.45 -3.39
N LEU A 53 0.02 -3.42 -2.87
CA LEU A 53 -0.58 -2.10 -2.80
C LEU A 53 -0.82 -1.52 -4.20
N ARG A 54 0.14 -1.69 -5.11
CA ARG A 54 -0.03 -1.20 -6.49
C ARG A 54 -1.15 -1.94 -7.21
N ILE A 55 -1.24 -3.24 -7.04
CA ILE A 55 -2.32 -4.03 -7.62
C ILE A 55 -3.68 -3.54 -7.12
N GLY A 56 -3.79 -3.27 -5.82
CA GLY A 56 -5.01 -2.74 -5.24
C GLY A 56 -5.37 -1.34 -5.71
N LEU A 57 -4.35 -0.51 -5.95
CA LEU A 57 -4.57 0.89 -6.32
C LEU A 57 -4.79 1.09 -7.82
N VAL A 58 -4.01 0.41 -8.66
CA VAL A 58 -4.04 0.63 -10.11
C VAL A 58 -4.33 -0.63 -10.92
N GLY A 59 -4.51 -1.77 -10.28
CA GLY A 59 -4.82 -3.02 -10.95
C GLY A 59 -3.64 -3.69 -11.63
N SER A 60 -2.42 -3.18 -11.45
CA SER A 60 -1.24 -3.72 -12.08
C SER A 60 -0.02 -3.58 -11.18
N ARG A 61 0.88 -4.55 -11.26
CA ARG A 61 2.17 -4.48 -10.56
C ARG A 61 3.20 -3.61 -11.30
N PHE A 62 2.86 -3.15 -12.47
CA PHE A 62 3.71 -2.28 -13.29
C PHE A 62 3.18 -0.85 -13.28
N GLY A 63 4.04 0.12 -13.53
CA GLY A 63 3.64 1.51 -13.63
C GLY A 63 4.51 2.42 -12.77
N PRO A 64 4.00 3.62 -12.43
CA PRO A 64 4.73 4.59 -11.59
C PRO A 64 5.12 4.01 -10.25
N GLY A 65 6.10 4.61 -9.60
CA GLY A 65 6.52 4.20 -8.27
C GLY A 65 5.37 4.22 -7.26
N LEU A 66 5.47 3.38 -6.24
CA LEU A 66 4.41 3.26 -5.23
C LEU A 66 4.09 4.61 -4.58
N TYR A 67 5.11 5.37 -4.18
CA TYR A 67 4.88 6.66 -3.54
C TYR A 67 4.19 7.64 -4.48
N ASP A 68 4.57 7.64 -5.75
CA ASP A 68 3.95 8.50 -6.75
C ASP A 68 2.47 8.18 -6.93
N VAL A 69 2.13 6.89 -6.96
CA VAL A 69 0.74 6.46 -7.07
C VAL A 69 -0.07 6.92 -5.86
N ILE A 70 0.44 6.67 -4.67
CA ILE A 70 -0.26 7.04 -3.43
C ILE A 70 -0.43 8.55 -3.33
N LEU A 71 0.61 9.32 -3.65
CA LEU A 71 0.57 10.77 -3.54
C LEU A 71 -0.25 11.44 -4.64
N SER A 72 -0.44 10.77 -5.78
CA SER A 72 -1.30 11.30 -6.84
C SER A 72 -2.79 11.12 -6.53
N LEU A 73 -3.11 10.21 -5.61
CA LEU A 73 -4.47 9.99 -5.12
C LEU A 73 -4.63 10.67 -3.77
N ASN A 74 -5.85 11.01 -3.38
CA ASN A 74 -6.06 11.49 -2.02
C ASN A 74 -6.23 10.30 -1.06
N LYS A 75 -6.16 10.59 0.23
CA LYS A 75 -6.24 9.56 1.27
C LYS A 75 -7.53 8.74 1.17
N THR A 76 -8.65 9.41 0.95
CA THR A 76 -9.95 8.75 0.82
C THR A 76 -9.98 7.78 -0.35
N GLU A 77 -9.42 8.17 -1.49
CA GLU A 77 -9.40 7.34 -2.69
C GLU A 77 -8.50 6.12 -2.51
N VAL A 78 -7.35 6.29 -1.87
CA VAL A 78 -6.44 5.17 -1.58
C VAL A 78 -7.15 4.13 -0.72
N ILE A 79 -7.76 4.57 0.37
CA ILE A 79 -8.47 3.66 1.29
C ILE A 79 -9.61 2.97 0.56
N LYS A 80 -10.37 3.71 -0.24
CA LYS A 80 -11.51 3.17 -0.98
C LYS A 80 -11.08 2.07 -1.94
N ARG A 81 -10.01 2.29 -2.69
CA ARG A 81 -9.52 1.29 -3.65
C ARG A 81 -9.00 0.04 -2.96
N LEU A 82 -8.24 0.22 -1.88
CA LEU A 82 -7.68 -0.92 -1.15
C LEU A 82 -8.74 -1.71 -0.39
N SER A 83 -9.82 -1.05 0.05
CA SER A 83 -10.90 -1.71 0.79
C SER A 83 -11.73 -2.63 -0.09
N ARG A 84 -11.58 -2.58 -1.40
CA ARG A 84 -12.30 -3.47 -2.32
C ARG A 84 -11.65 -4.84 -2.49
N ILE A 85 -10.51 -5.04 -1.88
CA ILE A 85 -9.75 -6.30 -2.01
C ILE A 85 -10.22 -7.37 -1.01
#